data_a0e6b52035c728c02ba3f4e80022f995
#
_entry.id   a0e6b52035c728c02ba3f4e80022f995
#
_cell.length_a   1.000
_cell.length_b   1.000
_cell.length_c   1.000
_cell.angle_alpha   90.00
_cell.angle_beta   90.00
_cell.angle_gamma   90.00
#
_symmetry.space_group_name_H-M   'P 1'
#
loop_
_entity.id
_entity.type
_entity.pdbx_description
1 polymer ?
#
loop_
_entity_poly.entity_id
_entity_poly.type
_entity_poly.pdbx_seq_one_letter_code
_entity_poly.pdbx_strand_id
1 'polypeptide(L)'
;VGPFLPHTRWGGSNDHLIVPLWLSNLGRLAIGRGPEPLDCLEVALMAITPTKVKRFCKSLTVPTGRLAGKAIKLAPYQNRFIDGAFADGINVGVLSVGRGNGKSAISAMLCAGELLGAWSDAAEREVIIAARTQEQAKIAWNYCASFIGTLPDETQERITIRRQPRFEIQYDDENGSHLIKAISADGKSALGSSPTLAVLDERGHWPVAQGDELEAALLTGLSKRDGKALIISTSASNDMHPFSLWLDRDAPGVYRQEHRPTPNLPVDDPDSLLIANPGSKHGIGPTMTRLKEDAALALARGGSALSRFRLLSRNERVAEDNRDALLDLNEWLQCETDDLPPRQGQVVIGLDQGQSASMSAVAYLWPDTGRLEAWGAFGTVPTLEARGQVDAVGDLYTLMHKRKELALMGAKTVPLAQWLRRVLGHVEGEQIAAIVCDRFKQSEISDGLADIGNRAPVIWRGMGFKDGSEDVERFRRYVFDGKLHVAESLLLRHAIGEAAVFIDPAGNSKIVKGRSMGRIDAACAAVLAVAEGARIMSRPAHKGGRIAWG
;
A
#
# COMPACT_ATOMS: atom_id res chain seq x y z
N VAL A 1 -51.05 19.05 -18.67
CA VAL A 1 -51.52 20.36 -19.11
C VAL A 1 -50.42 21.38 -18.74
N GLY A 2 -49.56 21.70 -19.66
CA GLY A 2 -48.72 22.92 -19.60
C GLY A 2 -49.54 24.08 -20.18
N PRO A 3 -48.99 25.23 -20.57
CA PRO A 3 -47.64 25.79 -20.58
C PRO A 3 -47.58 27.30 -20.20
N PHE A 4 -46.44 27.92 -20.28
CA PHE A 4 -46.12 29.22 -20.89
C PHE A 4 -45.11 30.06 -20.11
N LEU A 5 -43.96 30.29 -20.74
CA LEU A 5 -43.11 31.49 -20.60
C LEU A 5 -43.84 32.73 -21.19
N PRO A 6 -43.44 33.98 -20.84
CA PRO A 6 -42.40 34.61 -21.66
C PRO A 6 -41.46 35.62 -20.95
N HIS A 7 -40.39 35.95 -21.68
CA HIS A 7 -39.38 37.00 -21.51
C HIS A 7 -39.91 38.40 -21.15
N THR A 8 -39.09 39.15 -20.39
CA THR A 8 -38.70 40.53 -20.76
C THR A 8 -37.39 40.95 -20.06
N ARG A 9 -36.54 41.61 -20.84
CA ARG A 9 -35.32 42.37 -20.47
C ARG A 9 -35.68 43.67 -19.75
N TRP A 10 -34.68 44.18 -19.00
CA TRP A 10 -34.17 45.54 -18.77
C TRP A 10 -33.51 45.52 -17.41
N GLY A 11 -32.26 45.82 -17.14
CA GLY A 11 -31.42 46.92 -17.56
C GLY A 11 -31.09 47.78 -16.35
N GLY A 12 -29.81 47.87 -15.90
CA GLY A 12 -29.34 48.98 -15.08
C GLY A 12 -28.79 48.63 -13.69
N SER A 13 -27.47 48.57 -13.63
CA SER A 13 -26.53 49.09 -12.61
C SER A 13 -27.01 49.34 -11.17
N ASN A 14 -26.35 48.72 -10.19
CA ASN A 14 -25.48 49.40 -9.21
C ASN A 14 -24.99 48.39 -8.15
N ASP A 15 -23.70 48.42 -7.95
CA ASP A 15 -22.96 47.80 -6.88
C ASP A 15 -23.47 48.19 -5.48
N HIS A 16 -23.73 47.22 -4.63
CA HIS A 16 -23.59 47.39 -3.18
C HIS A 16 -23.01 46.12 -2.58
N LEU A 17 -21.69 46.14 -2.34
CA LEU A 17 -21.00 45.29 -1.40
C LEU A 17 -21.64 45.44 -0.02
N ILE A 18 -22.22 44.36 0.50
CA ILE A 18 -22.62 44.24 1.91
C ILE A 18 -21.40 43.80 2.70
N VAL A 19 -20.76 44.75 3.38
CA VAL A 19 -19.77 44.52 4.43
C VAL A 19 -20.50 44.34 5.76
N PRO A 20 -20.24 43.30 6.56
CA PRO A 20 -20.89 43.15 7.87
C PRO A 20 -20.43 44.21 8.85
N LEU A 21 -21.37 44.88 9.48
CA LEU A 21 -21.26 45.91 10.52
C LEU A 21 -20.87 45.33 11.88
N TRP A 22 -19.57 45.20 12.16
CA TRP A 22 -19.07 45.14 13.55
C TRP A 22 -17.63 45.68 13.74
N LEU A 23 -17.22 46.60 12.88
CA LEU A 23 -15.97 47.38 13.03
C LEU A 23 -16.27 48.88 13.19
N SER A 24 -17.08 49.22 14.20
CA SER A 24 -17.22 50.61 14.62
C SER A 24 -17.23 50.66 16.15
N ASN A 25 -16.02 50.61 16.75
CA ASN A 25 -15.73 51.26 18.05
C ASN A 25 -14.26 50.96 18.44
N LEU A 26 -13.35 51.72 17.90
CA LEU A 26 -12.10 52.03 18.61
C LEU A 26 -11.75 53.49 18.35
N GLY A 27 -11.88 54.23 19.42
CA GLY A 27 -11.71 55.64 19.48
C GLY A 27 -10.28 56.10 19.12
N ARG A 28 -10.25 57.29 18.60
CA ARG A 28 -9.08 58.14 18.38
C ARG A 28 -8.14 58.12 19.57
N LEU A 29 -6.89 57.69 19.38
CA LEU A 29 -5.72 58.20 20.10
C LEU A 29 -4.45 57.91 19.32
N ALA A 30 -3.63 58.97 19.21
CA ALA A 30 -2.23 59.00 18.80
C ALA A 30 -1.88 58.81 17.30
N ILE A 31 -1.57 59.92 16.68
CA ILE A 31 -0.75 60.06 15.48
C ILE A 31 0.67 59.56 15.83
N GLY A 32 0.92 58.27 15.63
CA GLY A 32 2.25 57.68 15.51
C GLY A 32 2.38 57.11 14.09
N ARG A 33 3.51 57.41 13.42
CA ARG A 33 3.82 56.89 12.10
C ARG A 33 3.50 55.39 12.07
N GLY A 34 2.61 55.00 11.19
CA GLY A 34 2.33 53.59 10.90
C GLY A 34 3.62 52.93 10.39
N PRO A 35 3.79 51.60 10.56
CA PRO A 35 4.92 50.92 9.96
C PRO A 35 4.88 51.19 8.46
N GLU A 36 6.00 51.64 7.91
CA GLU A 36 6.18 51.72 6.46
C GLU A 36 5.84 50.36 5.85
N PRO A 37 5.22 50.31 4.66
CA PRO A 37 4.99 49.02 4.00
C PRO A 37 6.37 48.40 3.81
N LEU A 38 6.56 47.20 4.43
CA LEU A 38 7.75 46.39 4.24
C LEU A 38 8.04 46.35 2.73
N ASP A 39 9.23 46.80 2.36
CA ASP A 39 9.64 46.92 0.98
C ASP A 39 9.43 45.57 0.30
N CYS A 40 8.76 45.51 -0.86
CA CYS A 40 8.56 44.28 -1.61
C CYS A 40 9.86 43.52 -1.87
N LEU A 41 11.02 44.21 -1.79
CA LEU A 41 12.34 43.61 -1.83
C LEU A 41 12.71 42.84 -0.55
N GLU A 42 12.32 43.29 0.63
CA GLU A 42 12.57 42.56 1.90
C GLU A 42 11.68 41.32 1.99
N VAL A 43 10.40 41.39 1.60
CA VAL A 43 9.51 40.23 1.52
C VAL A 43 10.02 39.20 0.50
N ALA A 44 10.56 39.64 -0.64
CA ALA A 44 11.19 38.76 -1.64
C ALA A 44 12.51 38.14 -1.14
N LEU A 45 13.21 38.77 -0.21
CA LEU A 45 14.43 38.22 0.42
C LEU A 45 14.10 37.14 1.46
N MET A 46 12.92 37.19 2.10
CA MET A 46 12.46 36.20 3.10
C MET A 46 11.79 34.98 2.50
N ALA A 47 11.29 35.04 1.26
CA ALA A 47 10.59 33.91 0.63
C ALA A 47 11.52 32.69 0.43
N ILE A 48 11.00 31.50 0.73
CA ILE A 48 11.64 30.23 0.38
C ILE A 48 11.69 30.13 -1.14
N THR A 49 12.87 30.03 -1.73
CA THR A 49 13.03 29.91 -3.18
C THR A 49 13.85 28.67 -3.55
N PRO A 50 13.52 27.97 -4.64
CA PRO A 50 14.31 26.83 -5.13
C PRO A 50 15.79 27.16 -5.31
N THR A 51 16.10 28.43 -5.64
CA THR A 51 17.46 28.90 -5.84
C THR A 51 18.29 28.89 -4.54
N LYS A 52 17.70 29.32 -3.41
CA LYS A 52 18.35 29.26 -2.09
C LYS A 52 18.61 27.78 -1.72
N VAL A 53 17.62 26.91 -1.88
CA VAL A 53 17.72 25.48 -1.60
C VAL A 53 18.82 24.81 -2.42
N LYS A 54 18.86 25.04 -3.73
CA LYS A 54 19.90 24.48 -4.62
C LYS A 54 21.28 25.04 -4.28
N ARG A 55 21.39 26.31 -3.89
CA ARG A 55 22.66 26.93 -3.46
C ARG A 55 23.22 26.23 -2.24
N PHE A 56 22.39 26.00 -1.22
CA PHE A 56 22.77 25.25 -0.03
C PHE A 56 23.21 23.81 -0.38
N CYS A 57 22.41 23.06 -1.11
CA CYS A 57 22.80 21.70 -1.49
C CYS A 57 24.15 21.64 -2.23
N LYS A 58 24.44 22.63 -3.09
CA LYS A 58 25.71 22.71 -3.85
C LYS A 58 26.90 23.16 -2.99
N SER A 59 26.69 23.79 -1.83
CA SER A 59 27.76 24.13 -0.90
C SER A 59 28.24 22.95 -0.07
N LEU A 60 27.48 21.84 -0.04
CA LEU A 60 27.85 20.64 0.67
C LEU A 60 28.88 19.80 -0.09
N THR A 61 29.56 18.95 0.66
CA THR A 61 30.52 17.98 0.15
C THR A 61 29.97 16.57 0.29
N VAL A 62 30.24 15.69 -0.67
CA VAL A 62 29.85 14.28 -0.60
C VAL A 62 30.55 13.61 0.58
N PRO A 63 29.81 13.12 1.59
CA PRO A 63 30.45 12.66 2.82
C PRO A 63 31.09 11.28 2.71
N THR A 64 30.56 10.40 1.85
CA THR A 64 30.98 8.99 1.78
C THR A 64 30.93 8.45 0.35
N GLY A 65 31.56 7.28 0.13
CA GLY A 65 31.52 6.58 -1.15
C GLY A 65 32.56 7.06 -2.15
N ARG A 66 32.41 6.66 -3.41
CA ARG A 66 33.39 6.89 -4.50
C ARG A 66 33.67 8.38 -4.78
N LEU A 67 32.71 9.24 -4.47
CA LEU A 67 32.81 10.69 -4.68
C LEU A 67 33.06 11.47 -3.39
N ALA A 68 33.41 10.80 -2.28
CA ALA A 68 33.70 11.46 -1.01
C ALA A 68 34.72 12.61 -1.18
N GLY A 69 34.48 13.71 -0.48
CA GLY A 69 35.31 14.93 -0.55
C GLY A 69 35.06 15.81 -1.77
N LYS A 70 34.24 15.42 -2.74
CA LYS A 70 33.89 16.27 -3.89
C LYS A 70 32.64 17.12 -3.59
N ALA A 71 32.61 18.33 -4.15
CA ALA A 71 31.43 19.19 -4.06
C ALA A 71 30.19 18.52 -4.67
N ILE A 72 29.04 18.71 -4.05
CA ILE A 72 27.75 18.16 -4.53
C ILE A 72 27.42 18.75 -5.90
N LYS A 73 27.12 17.87 -6.83
CA LYS A 73 26.55 18.20 -8.15
C LYS A 73 25.17 17.60 -8.27
N LEU A 74 24.15 18.45 -8.17
CA LEU A 74 22.75 18.00 -8.33
C LEU A 74 22.51 17.55 -9.77
N ALA A 75 22.00 16.34 -9.94
CA ALA A 75 21.56 15.83 -11.23
C ALA A 75 20.31 16.59 -11.73
N PRO A 76 20.02 16.59 -13.05
CA PRO A 76 18.86 17.30 -13.61
C PRO A 76 17.54 16.97 -12.95
N TYR A 77 17.30 15.69 -12.63
CA TYR A 77 16.06 15.27 -11.96
C TYR A 77 15.95 15.80 -10.51
N GLN A 78 17.07 15.90 -9.79
CA GLN A 78 17.13 16.48 -8.45
C GLN A 78 16.89 18.00 -8.48
N ASN A 79 17.49 18.69 -9.46
CA ASN A 79 17.21 20.11 -9.68
C ASN A 79 15.72 20.33 -9.98
N ARG A 80 15.12 19.51 -10.85
CA ARG A 80 13.68 19.59 -11.20
C ARG A 80 12.82 19.35 -9.97
N PHE A 81 13.15 18.35 -9.14
CA PHE A 81 12.41 18.08 -7.92
C PHE A 81 12.45 19.25 -6.96
N ILE A 82 13.64 19.83 -6.73
CA ILE A 82 13.77 21.02 -5.87
C ILE A 82 13.00 22.20 -6.47
N ASP A 83 13.11 22.45 -7.78
CA ASP A 83 12.40 23.53 -8.45
C ASP A 83 10.87 23.41 -8.26
N GLY A 84 10.33 22.22 -8.38
CA GLY A 84 8.90 21.98 -8.21
C GLY A 84 8.46 21.94 -6.75
N ALA A 85 9.15 21.18 -5.89
CA ALA A 85 8.74 21.00 -4.50
C ALA A 85 8.90 22.28 -3.65
N PHE A 86 9.79 23.19 -4.04
CA PHE A 86 10.00 24.46 -3.35
C PHE A 86 9.52 25.68 -4.16
N ALA A 87 8.69 25.44 -5.18
CA ALA A 87 7.97 26.51 -5.86
C ALA A 87 6.94 27.16 -4.90
N ASP A 88 6.59 28.40 -5.21
CA ASP A 88 5.57 29.13 -4.46
C ASP A 88 4.22 28.40 -4.48
N GLY A 89 3.51 28.41 -3.36
CA GLY A 89 2.22 27.72 -3.20
C GLY A 89 2.29 26.19 -3.14
N ILE A 90 3.48 25.56 -3.15
CA ILE A 90 3.65 24.12 -3.00
C ILE A 90 4.02 23.75 -1.57
N ASN A 91 3.17 22.95 -0.93
CA ASN A 91 3.37 22.47 0.44
C ASN A 91 3.78 20.99 0.52
N VAL A 92 3.48 20.21 -0.54
CA VAL A 92 3.81 18.79 -0.60
C VAL A 92 4.61 18.50 -1.87
N GLY A 93 5.81 17.95 -1.73
CA GLY A 93 6.61 17.44 -2.84
C GLY A 93 6.64 15.92 -2.85
N VAL A 94 6.21 15.29 -3.94
CA VAL A 94 6.18 13.83 -4.08
C VAL A 94 7.20 13.39 -5.13
N LEU A 95 8.09 12.45 -4.75
CA LEU A 95 9.12 11.90 -5.65
C LEU A 95 9.07 10.38 -5.67
N SER A 96 8.86 9.81 -6.87
CA SER A 96 9.00 8.38 -7.15
C SER A 96 10.15 8.14 -8.12
N VAL A 97 11.18 7.41 -7.69
CA VAL A 97 12.36 7.08 -8.51
C VAL A 97 12.99 5.77 -8.05
N GLY A 98 13.59 5.03 -8.96
CA GLY A 98 14.22 3.73 -8.70
C GLY A 98 15.21 3.73 -7.53
N ARG A 99 15.42 2.57 -6.93
CA ARG A 99 16.33 2.38 -5.79
C ARG A 99 17.77 2.78 -6.16
N GLY A 100 18.49 3.39 -5.22
CA GLY A 100 19.87 3.77 -5.41
C GLY A 100 20.08 5.14 -6.09
N ASN A 101 19.02 5.84 -6.52
CA ASN A 101 19.11 7.14 -7.17
C ASN A 101 19.30 8.31 -6.19
N GLY A 102 19.81 8.11 -4.98
CA GLY A 102 20.16 9.17 -4.06
C GLY A 102 18.96 9.85 -3.37
N LYS A 103 17.81 9.15 -3.25
CA LYS A 103 16.63 9.65 -2.52
C LYS A 103 16.97 10.10 -1.10
N SER A 104 17.56 9.22 -0.30
CA SER A 104 17.92 9.52 1.10
C SER A 104 18.99 10.61 1.19
N ALA A 105 19.89 10.72 0.20
CA ALA A 105 20.90 11.79 0.19
C ALA A 105 20.27 13.16 -0.08
N ILE A 106 19.34 13.29 -1.05
CA ILE A 106 18.64 14.56 -1.29
C ILE A 106 17.77 14.93 -0.09
N SER A 107 17.04 13.96 0.49
CA SER A 107 16.28 14.18 1.72
C SER A 107 17.14 14.72 2.84
N ALA A 108 18.30 14.11 3.06
CA ALA A 108 19.24 14.52 4.10
C ALA A 108 19.81 15.92 3.89
N MET A 109 20.16 16.29 2.64
CA MET A 109 20.59 17.65 2.32
C MET A 109 19.49 18.68 2.61
N LEU A 110 18.23 18.34 2.27
CA LEU A 110 17.09 19.22 2.53
C LEU A 110 16.80 19.33 4.03
N CYS A 111 16.89 18.23 4.78
CA CYS A 111 16.75 18.26 6.26
C CYS A 111 17.86 19.11 6.92
N ALA A 112 19.12 18.94 6.48
CA ALA A 112 20.23 19.72 7.01
C ALA A 112 20.08 21.23 6.70
N GLY A 113 19.63 21.56 5.50
CA GLY A 113 19.39 22.95 5.11
C GLY A 113 18.26 23.61 5.89
N GLU A 114 17.18 22.91 6.14
CA GLU A 114 16.10 23.40 7.00
C GLU A 114 16.57 23.59 8.45
N LEU A 115 17.28 22.60 9.01
CA LEU A 115 17.86 22.71 10.35
C LEU A 115 18.70 23.97 10.52
N LEU A 116 19.56 24.27 9.53
CA LEU A 116 20.51 25.37 9.56
C LEU A 116 19.91 26.72 9.14
N GLY A 117 18.64 26.79 8.80
CA GLY A 117 18.01 28.03 8.33
C GLY A 117 18.49 28.49 6.96
N ALA A 118 18.93 27.59 6.07
CA ALA A 118 19.49 27.96 4.77
C ALA A 118 18.51 28.70 3.85
N TRP A 119 17.21 28.60 4.11
CA TRP A 119 16.13 29.24 3.35
C TRP A 119 14.90 29.58 4.21
N SER A 120 14.93 29.30 5.51
CA SER A 120 13.84 29.54 6.46
C SER A 120 14.39 30.22 7.70
N ASP A 121 13.83 31.37 8.05
CA ASP A 121 14.16 32.11 9.28
C ASP A 121 13.19 31.75 10.43
N ALA A 122 12.43 30.66 10.30
CA ALA A 122 11.50 30.22 11.31
C ALA A 122 12.22 29.93 12.64
N ALA A 123 11.66 30.42 13.74
CA ALA A 123 12.15 30.08 15.07
C ALA A 123 11.87 28.59 15.37
N GLU A 124 12.74 27.96 16.18
CA GLU A 124 12.57 26.57 16.64
C GLU A 124 12.20 25.60 15.50
N ARG A 125 12.97 25.59 14.42
CA ARG A 125 12.73 24.68 13.27
C ARG A 125 12.76 23.23 13.72
N GLU A 126 11.69 22.51 13.44
CA GLU A 126 11.57 21.08 13.71
C GLU A 126 11.52 20.31 12.38
N VAL A 127 12.47 19.41 12.17
CA VAL A 127 12.54 18.54 10.99
C VAL A 127 12.27 17.11 11.41
N ILE A 128 11.30 16.46 10.78
CA ILE A 128 10.96 15.06 11.07
C ILE A 128 11.32 14.18 9.88
N ILE A 129 12.10 13.14 10.13
CA ILE A 129 12.38 12.05 9.20
C ILE A 129 11.57 10.85 9.65
N ALA A 130 10.52 10.53 8.89
CA ALA A 130 9.64 9.40 9.15
C ALA A 130 9.92 8.26 8.17
N ALA A 131 9.98 7.02 8.67
CA ALA A 131 10.10 5.82 7.85
C ALA A 131 9.26 4.68 8.45
N ARG A 132 9.14 3.56 7.73
CA ARG A 132 8.39 2.39 8.20
C ARG A 132 8.90 1.89 9.56
N THR A 133 10.21 1.78 9.70
CA THR A 133 10.87 1.31 10.92
C THR A 133 11.92 2.31 11.39
N GLN A 134 12.25 2.27 12.69
CA GLN A 134 13.30 3.11 13.26
C GLN A 134 14.66 2.89 12.57
N GLU A 135 14.97 1.65 12.17
CA GLU A 135 16.22 1.35 11.46
C GLU A 135 16.28 2.00 10.07
N GLN A 136 15.14 2.10 9.38
CA GLN A 136 15.06 2.82 8.10
C GLN A 136 15.19 4.34 8.29
N ALA A 137 14.50 4.91 9.28
CA ALA A 137 14.62 6.34 9.59
C ALA A 137 16.06 6.74 9.95
N LYS A 138 16.80 5.85 10.64
CA LYS A 138 18.23 6.00 10.92
C LYS A 138 19.09 6.19 9.66
N ILE A 139 18.74 5.56 8.54
CA ILE A 139 19.55 5.66 7.31
C ILE A 139 19.59 7.11 6.84
N ALA A 140 18.43 7.75 6.65
CA ALA A 140 18.34 9.14 6.24
C ALA A 140 18.94 10.08 7.30
N TRP A 141 18.71 9.80 8.58
CA TRP A 141 19.32 10.54 9.69
C TRP A 141 20.84 10.46 9.69
N ASN A 142 21.44 9.29 9.46
CA ASN A 142 22.89 9.12 9.35
C ASN A 142 23.47 9.92 8.16
N TYR A 143 22.74 9.99 7.04
CA TYR A 143 23.13 10.87 5.94
C TYR A 143 23.12 12.34 6.35
N CYS A 144 22.13 12.81 7.12
CA CYS A 144 22.12 14.16 7.68
C CYS A 144 23.36 14.41 8.54
N ALA A 145 23.63 13.51 9.50
CA ALA A 145 24.81 13.62 10.36
C ALA A 145 26.12 13.61 9.56
N SER A 146 26.18 12.82 8.49
CA SER A 146 27.37 12.76 7.62
C SER A 146 27.56 14.05 6.80
N PHE A 147 26.51 14.67 6.29
CA PHE A 147 26.59 15.96 5.60
C PHE A 147 27.00 17.08 6.57
N ILE A 148 26.43 17.10 7.77
CA ILE A 148 26.78 18.05 8.82
C ILE A 148 28.29 17.95 9.17
N GLY A 149 28.82 16.73 9.23
CA GLY A 149 30.28 16.51 9.45
C GLY A 149 31.18 17.02 8.32
N THR A 150 30.64 17.52 7.20
CA THR A 150 31.41 18.17 6.13
C THR A 150 31.32 19.70 6.15
N LEU A 151 30.56 20.26 7.09
CA LEU A 151 30.41 21.72 7.27
C LEU A 151 31.67 22.31 7.94
N PRO A 152 31.88 23.64 7.88
CA PRO A 152 32.94 24.31 8.62
C PRO A 152 32.85 24.04 10.14
N ASP A 153 34.00 23.97 10.81
CA ASP A 153 34.09 23.64 12.24
C ASP A 153 33.24 24.58 13.11
N GLU A 154 33.24 25.90 12.81
CA GLU A 154 32.41 26.90 13.49
C GLU A 154 30.91 26.55 13.49
N THR A 155 30.42 25.94 12.40
CA THR A 155 29.01 25.47 12.31
C THR A 155 28.83 24.18 13.10
N GLN A 156 29.80 23.27 13.02
CA GLN A 156 29.73 21.99 13.73
C GLN A 156 29.74 22.16 15.25
N GLU A 157 30.51 23.14 15.79
CA GLU A 157 30.57 23.45 17.23
C GLU A 157 29.21 23.82 17.83
N ARG A 158 28.28 24.34 17.01
CA ARG A 158 26.90 24.69 17.40
C ARG A 158 25.91 23.54 17.25
N ILE A 159 26.37 22.35 16.86
CA ILE A 159 25.52 21.19 16.58
C ILE A 159 25.78 20.07 17.58
N THR A 160 24.72 19.60 18.22
CA THR A 160 24.74 18.43 19.11
C THR A 160 24.10 17.24 18.43
N ILE A 161 24.84 16.14 18.25
CA ILE A 161 24.36 14.90 17.63
C ILE A 161 24.16 13.83 18.71
N ARG A 162 22.90 13.42 18.94
CA ARG A 162 22.53 12.37 19.90
C ARG A 162 22.11 11.11 19.15
N ARG A 163 22.86 10.00 19.35
CA ARG A 163 22.66 8.73 18.64
C ARG A 163 21.79 7.71 19.40
N GLN A 164 21.70 7.84 20.73
CA GLN A 164 20.90 6.97 21.61
C GLN A 164 20.42 7.72 22.85
N PRO A 165 19.24 7.42 23.39
CA PRO A 165 18.23 6.48 22.88
C PRO A 165 17.39 7.07 21.73
N ARG A 166 17.56 8.37 21.44
CA ARG A 166 16.84 9.12 20.40
C ARG A 166 17.83 9.58 19.34
N PHE A 167 17.44 9.40 18.06
CA PHE A 167 18.19 9.91 16.92
C PHE A 167 17.81 11.37 16.68
N GLU A 168 18.56 12.29 17.30
CA GLU A 168 18.32 13.73 17.28
C GLU A 168 19.59 14.47 16.85
N ILE A 169 19.43 15.51 16.03
CA ILE A 169 20.47 16.50 15.72
C ILE A 169 19.90 17.85 16.11
N GLN A 170 20.57 18.52 17.04
CA GLN A 170 20.19 19.83 17.55
C GLN A 170 21.17 20.87 17.03
N TYR A 171 20.66 22.03 16.61
CA TYR A 171 21.41 23.21 16.22
C TYR A 171 20.84 24.42 16.95
N ASP A 172 21.71 25.22 17.59
CA ASP A 172 21.29 26.39 18.34
C ASP A 172 21.82 27.68 17.65
N ASP A 173 20.90 28.61 17.38
CA ASP A 173 21.19 29.92 16.83
C ASP A 173 20.37 31.02 17.54
N GLU A 174 20.42 32.23 17.04
CA GLU A 174 19.70 33.39 17.57
C GLU A 174 18.16 33.24 17.50
N ASN A 175 17.67 32.38 16.60
CA ASN A 175 16.24 32.08 16.42
C ASN A 175 15.77 30.90 17.29
N GLY A 176 16.62 30.33 18.14
CA GLY A 176 16.29 29.30 19.10
C GLY A 176 17.02 27.97 18.87
N SER A 177 16.43 26.91 19.41
CA SER A 177 16.95 25.54 19.31
C SER A 177 16.21 24.77 18.21
N HIS A 178 16.93 24.34 17.20
CA HIS A 178 16.39 23.63 16.04
C HIS A 178 16.73 22.16 16.12
N LEU A 179 15.85 21.30 15.56
CA LEU A 179 15.92 19.86 15.82
C LEU A 179 15.57 19.00 14.60
N ILE A 180 16.41 18.01 14.29
CA ILE A 180 16.03 16.88 13.42
C ILE A 180 15.74 15.67 14.30
N LYS A 181 14.59 15.02 14.08
CA LYS A 181 14.18 13.77 14.74
C LYS A 181 13.93 12.67 13.71
N ALA A 182 14.39 11.44 14.02
CA ALA A 182 14.02 10.24 13.26
C ALA A 182 12.94 9.46 14.01
N ILE A 183 11.82 9.20 13.34
CA ILE A 183 10.66 8.48 13.91
C ILE A 183 10.22 7.31 13.02
N SER A 184 9.49 6.34 13.59
CA SER A 184 8.93 5.22 12.85
C SER A 184 7.40 5.24 12.82
N ALA A 185 6.82 4.64 11.79
CA ALA A 185 5.37 4.49 11.66
C ALA A 185 4.75 3.61 12.76
N ASP A 186 5.55 2.74 13.39
CA ASP A 186 5.10 1.91 14.51
C ASP A 186 5.04 2.67 15.85
N GLY A 187 5.52 3.93 15.89
CA GLY A 187 5.62 4.75 17.10
C GLY A 187 4.58 5.88 17.14
N LYS A 188 3.88 6.03 18.26
CA LYS A 188 2.92 7.13 18.52
C LYS A 188 3.58 8.50 18.73
N SER A 189 4.86 8.66 18.39
CA SER A 189 5.69 9.81 18.74
C SER A 189 5.46 11.08 17.90
N ALA A 190 4.66 11.01 16.83
CA ALA A 190 4.37 12.15 15.97
C ALA A 190 3.20 13.04 16.47
N LEU A 191 2.37 12.52 17.39
CA LEU A 191 1.25 13.26 17.93
C LEU A 191 1.75 14.42 18.79
N GLY A 192 1.44 15.65 18.37
CA GLY A 192 1.84 16.89 19.06
C GLY A 192 3.03 17.62 18.45
N SER A 193 3.74 17.07 17.48
CA SER A 193 4.78 17.78 16.74
C SER A 193 4.21 18.87 15.84
N SER A 194 4.99 19.93 15.62
CA SER A 194 4.66 21.02 14.70
C SER A 194 5.88 21.29 13.79
N PRO A 195 6.19 20.36 12.89
CA PRO A 195 7.38 20.44 12.08
C PRO A 195 7.32 21.58 11.06
N THR A 196 8.50 22.12 10.69
CA THR A 196 8.68 23.01 9.55
C THR A 196 8.97 22.23 8.27
N LEU A 197 9.58 21.03 8.41
CA LEU A 197 9.80 20.09 7.33
C LEU A 197 9.56 18.65 7.80
N ALA A 198 8.78 17.88 7.06
CA ALA A 198 8.65 16.44 7.26
C ALA A 198 9.06 15.67 6.02
N VAL A 199 9.92 14.67 6.18
CA VAL A 199 10.31 13.73 5.12
C VAL A 199 9.71 12.36 5.45
N LEU A 200 8.84 11.86 4.55
CA LEU A 200 8.27 10.51 4.61
C LEU A 200 9.08 9.62 3.66
N ASP A 201 10.10 8.95 4.21
CA ASP A 201 11.03 8.14 3.41
C ASP A 201 10.49 6.74 3.16
N GLU A 202 10.57 6.30 1.90
CA GLU A 202 10.04 5.02 1.38
C GLU A 202 8.56 4.79 1.71
N ARG A 203 7.73 5.87 1.59
CA ARG A 203 6.28 5.84 1.87
C ARG A 203 5.52 4.77 1.08
N GLY A 204 5.96 4.44 -0.13
CA GLY A 204 5.38 3.38 -0.96
C GLY A 204 5.49 1.96 -0.39
N HIS A 205 6.27 1.78 0.69
CA HIS A 205 6.48 0.49 1.36
C HIS A 205 5.97 0.45 2.80
N TRP A 206 5.23 1.48 3.23
CA TRP A 206 4.64 1.48 4.57
C TRP A 206 3.34 0.67 4.59
N PRO A 207 3.01 0.01 5.72
CA PRO A 207 1.67 -0.54 5.92
C PRO A 207 0.63 0.57 5.84
N VAL A 208 -0.46 0.36 5.09
CA VAL A 208 -1.44 1.42 4.77
C VAL A 208 -2.00 2.08 6.02
N ALA A 209 -2.56 1.30 6.96
CA ALA A 209 -3.25 1.86 8.12
C ALA A 209 -2.35 2.71 9.03
N GLN A 210 -1.18 2.17 9.45
CA GLN A 210 -0.24 2.90 10.30
C GLN A 210 0.42 4.06 9.54
N GLY A 211 0.68 3.86 8.25
CA GLY A 211 1.26 4.89 7.40
C GLY A 211 0.34 6.09 7.22
N ASP A 212 -0.94 5.86 7.02
CA ASP A 212 -1.94 6.93 6.85
C ASP A 212 -2.14 7.72 8.15
N GLU A 213 -2.15 7.04 9.31
CA GLU A 213 -2.25 7.70 10.61
C GLU A 213 -1.06 8.64 10.87
N LEU A 214 0.17 8.15 10.63
CA LEU A 214 1.38 8.98 10.79
C LEU A 214 1.43 10.12 9.78
N GLU A 215 1.13 9.86 8.51
CA GLU A 215 1.09 10.87 7.46
C GLU A 215 0.09 11.98 7.80
N ALA A 216 -1.14 11.63 8.19
CA ALA A 216 -2.16 12.59 8.58
C ALA A 216 -1.73 13.44 9.79
N ALA A 217 -1.08 12.83 10.80
CA ALA A 217 -0.55 13.55 11.96
C ALA A 217 0.52 14.57 11.56
N LEU A 218 1.46 14.18 10.68
CA LEU A 218 2.53 15.06 10.20
C LEU A 218 1.99 16.20 9.33
N LEU A 219 1.09 15.92 8.40
CA LEU A 219 0.46 16.96 7.55
C LEU A 219 -0.33 17.97 8.38
N THR A 220 -1.05 17.50 9.41
CA THR A 220 -1.75 18.38 10.35
C THR A 220 -0.76 19.23 11.18
N GLY A 221 0.37 18.65 11.58
CA GLY A 221 1.44 19.38 12.29
C GLY A 221 2.06 20.47 11.44
N LEU A 222 2.37 20.16 10.17
CA LEU A 222 2.95 21.08 9.20
C LEU A 222 2.06 22.30 8.92
N SER A 223 0.74 22.08 8.80
CA SER A 223 -0.21 23.17 8.52
C SER A 223 -0.26 24.27 9.58
N LYS A 224 0.20 24.00 10.81
CA LYS A 224 0.28 25.00 11.88
C LYS A 224 1.42 26.02 11.70
N ARG A 225 2.40 25.70 10.85
CA ARG A 225 3.61 26.49 10.69
C ARG A 225 3.97 26.74 9.22
N ASP A 226 3.00 26.57 8.30
CA ASP A 226 3.19 26.62 6.85
C ASP A 226 4.38 25.75 6.40
N GLY A 227 4.56 24.63 7.08
CA GLY A 227 5.67 23.70 6.86
C GLY A 227 5.46 22.87 5.59
N LYS A 228 6.52 22.16 5.18
CA LYS A 228 6.58 21.42 3.93
C LYS A 228 6.71 19.91 4.17
N ALA A 229 5.95 19.10 3.42
CA ALA A 229 6.10 17.65 3.36
C ALA A 229 6.88 17.22 2.11
N LEU A 230 7.81 16.28 2.27
CA LEU A 230 8.47 15.59 1.17
C LEU A 230 8.17 14.09 1.28
N ILE A 231 7.38 13.56 0.35
CA ILE A 231 6.97 12.15 0.31
C ILE A 231 7.81 11.46 -0.77
N ILE A 232 8.73 10.61 -0.35
CA ILE A 232 9.76 10.07 -1.24
C ILE A 232 9.77 8.54 -1.16
N SER A 233 9.76 7.86 -2.33
CA SER A 233 9.80 6.41 -2.39
C SER A 233 10.27 5.88 -3.76
N THR A 234 10.48 4.58 -3.85
CA THR A 234 10.24 3.82 -5.08
C THR A 234 8.74 3.60 -5.22
N SER A 235 8.29 3.09 -6.39
CA SER A 235 6.88 2.76 -6.62
C SER A 235 6.31 1.89 -5.50
N ALA A 236 5.03 2.07 -5.21
CA ALA A 236 4.26 1.16 -4.39
C ALA A 236 3.80 -0.08 -5.19
N SER A 237 3.28 -1.08 -4.49
CA SER A 237 2.91 -2.37 -5.09
C SER A 237 1.71 -2.30 -6.04
N ASN A 238 0.86 -1.28 -5.92
CA ASN A 238 -0.36 -1.14 -6.74
C ASN A 238 -0.84 0.31 -6.82
N ASP A 239 -1.83 0.55 -7.68
CA ASP A 239 -2.37 1.88 -7.96
C ASP A 239 -3.23 2.45 -6.81
N MET A 240 -3.77 1.59 -5.94
CA MET A 240 -4.61 2.01 -4.81
C MET A 240 -3.82 2.34 -3.54
N HIS A 241 -2.51 2.07 -3.54
CA HIS A 241 -1.66 2.42 -2.40
C HIS A 241 -1.63 3.96 -2.21
N PRO A 242 -1.70 4.49 -0.97
CA PRO A 242 -1.72 5.94 -0.71
C PRO A 242 -0.61 6.72 -1.42
N PHE A 243 0.60 6.17 -1.49
CA PHE A 243 1.70 6.77 -2.25
C PHE A 243 1.42 6.87 -3.76
N SER A 244 0.77 5.86 -4.36
CA SER A 244 0.35 5.89 -5.75
C SER A 244 -0.75 6.94 -5.97
N LEU A 245 -1.68 7.06 -5.03
CA LEU A 245 -2.73 8.07 -5.08
C LEU A 245 -2.18 9.50 -4.99
N TRP A 246 -1.08 9.74 -4.22
CA TRP A 246 -0.37 11.01 -4.22
C TRP A 246 0.21 11.36 -5.59
N LEU A 247 0.66 10.37 -6.36
CA LEU A 247 1.22 10.56 -7.70
C LEU A 247 0.13 10.76 -8.76
N ASP A 248 -1.04 10.13 -8.62
CA ASP A 248 -2.08 10.08 -9.65
C ASP A 248 -3.15 11.16 -9.52
N ARG A 249 -3.43 11.63 -8.29
CA ARG A 249 -4.51 12.58 -8.04
C ARG A 249 -4.02 14.01 -8.03
N ASP A 250 -4.68 14.87 -8.81
CA ASP A 250 -4.42 16.30 -8.77
C ASP A 250 -4.93 16.91 -7.46
N ALA A 251 -4.05 17.68 -6.81
CA ALA A 251 -4.40 18.43 -5.62
C ALA A 251 -3.64 19.77 -5.61
N PRO A 252 -4.28 20.87 -5.18
CA PRO A 252 -3.60 22.14 -4.99
C PRO A 252 -2.44 22.02 -4.00
N GLY A 253 -1.36 22.74 -4.26
CA GLY A 253 -0.20 22.75 -3.36
C GLY A 253 0.67 21.48 -3.41
N VAL A 254 0.44 20.58 -4.37
CA VAL A 254 1.19 19.32 -4.52
C VAL A 254 2.00 19.33 -5.81
N TYR A 255 3.31 19.15 -5.67
CA TYR A 255 4.21 18.87 -6.80
C TYR A 255 4.53 17.38 -6.86
N ARG A 256 4.51 16.80 -8.06
CA ARG A 256 4.72 15.37 -8.30
C ARG A 256 5.78 15.16 -9.37
N GLN A 257 6.70 14.24 -9.08
CA GLN A 257 7.70 13.80 -10.04
C GLN A 257 7.83 12.27 -9.94
N GLU A 258 7.35 11.58 -10.97
CA GLU A 258 7.44 10.14 -11.08
C GLU A 258 8.37 9.75 -12.22
N HIS A 259 9.28 8.82 -11.93
CA HIS A 259 10.21 8.22 -12.87
C HIS A 259 9.80 6.77 -13.16
N ARG A 260 8.64 6.61 -13.79
CA ARG A 260 8.10 5.30 -14.17
C ARG A 260 8.23 5.11 -15.69
N PRO A 261 8.80 3.99 -16.17
CA PRO A 261 8.87 3.71 -17.59
C PRO A 261 7.50 3.42 -18.18
N THR A 262 7.42 3.48 -19.53
CA THR A 262 6.20 3.08 -20.25
C THR A 262 5.89 1.62 -19.94
N PRO A 263 4.63 1.28 -19.61
CA PRO A 263 4.22 -0.12 -19.41
C PRO A 263 4.48 -1.00 -20.65
N ASN A 264 4.63 -2.31 -20.39
CA ASN A 264 4.75 -3.36 -21.42
C ASN A 264 6.03 -3.34 -22.28
N LEU A 265 7.05 -2.57 -21.93
CA LEU A 265 8.37 -2.68 -22.52
C LEU A 265 9.17 -3.82 -21.85
N PRO A 266 10.14 -4.45 -22.58
CA PRO A 266 11.02 -5.46 -22.00
C PRO A 266 11.66 -5.01 -20.69
N VAL A 267 11.87 -5.94 -19.76
CA VAL A 267 12.40 -5.61 -18.42
C VAL A 267 13.81 -5.03 -18.48
N ASP A 268 14.59 -5.44 -19.46
CA ASP A 268 15.96 -5.03 -19.73
C ASP A 268 16.08 -3.88 -20.74
N ASP A 269 14.95 -3.31 -21.18
CA ASP A 269 14.93 -2.17 -22.10
C ASP A 269 15.75 -1.01 -21.56
N PRO A 270 16.82 -0.56 -22.28
CA PRO A 270 17.75 0.43 -21.77
C PRO A 270 17.12 1.80 -21.47
N ASP A 271 16.16 2.23 -22.28
CA ASP A 271 15.51 3.53 -22.12
C ASP A 271 14.58 3.51 -20.90
N SER A 272 13.86 2.41 -20.70
CA SER A 272 13.04 2.18 -19.51
C SER A 272 13.87 2.16 -18.23
N LEU A 273 15.00 1.46 -18.24
CA LEU A 273 15.95 1.43 -17.12
C LEU A 273 16.48 2.83 -16.80
N LEU A 274 16.75 3.63 -17.83
CA LEU A 274 17.24 5.00 -17.65
C LEU A 274 16.17 5.96 -17.13
N ILE A 275 14.92 5.84 -17.59
CA ILE A 275 13.79 6.63 -17.09
C ILE A 275 13.64 6.41 -15.58
N ALA A 276 13.65 5.13 -15.15
CA ALA A 276 13.54 4.77 -13.73
C ALA A 276 14.79 5.14 -12.92
N ASN A 277 15.95 5.24 -13.56
CA ASN A 277 17.24 5.50 -12.91
C ASN A 277 17.96 6.71 -13.51
N PRO A 278 17.38 7.91 -13.41
CA PRO A 278 17.93 9.13 -14.02
C PRO A 278 19.30 9.53 -13.46
N GLY A 279 19.66 9.03 -12.28
CA GLY A 279 20.98 9.27 -11.66
C GLY A 279 22.13 8.52 -12.31
N SER A 280 21.87 7.42 -13.03
CA SER A 280 22.89 6.56 -13.63
C SER A 280 23.86 7.32 -14.55
N LYS A 281 23.36 8.25 -15.37
CA LYS A 281 24.18 9.10 -16.26
C LYS A 281 25.04 10.13 -15.50
N HIS A 282 24.75 10.36 -14.22
CA HIS A 282 25.40 11.40 -13.40
C HIS A 282 26.26 10.80 -12.29
N GLY A 283 26.54 9.49 -12.34
CA GLY A 283 27.32 8.79 -11.33
C GLY A 283 26.59 8.60 -9.99
N ILE A 284 25.27 8.79 -9.97
CA ILE A 284 24.39 8.56 -8.82
C ILE A 284 23.67 7.23 -9.01
N GLY A 285 23.89 6.30 -8.09
CA GLY A 285 23.26 4.99 -8.10
C GLY A 285 23.93 3.97 -9.03
N PRO A 286 23.17 2.94 -9.48
CA PRO A 286 23.71 1.86 -10.27
C PRO A 286 24.08 2.31 -11.68
N THR A 287 25.14 1.74 -12.23
CA THR A 287 25.50 1.96 -13.65
C THR A 287 24.54 1.22 -14.57
N MET A 288 24.44 1.66 -15.83
CA MET A 288 23.61 0.99 -16.82
C MET A 288 24.04 -0.46 -17.06
N THR A 289 25.35 -0.75 -17.02
CA THR A 289 25.86 -2.12 -17.10
C THR A 289 25.30 -2.96 -15.96
N ARG A 290 25.38 -2.46 -14.73
CA ARG A 290 24.87 -3.15 -13.55
C ARG A 290 23.35 -3.36 -13.61
N LEU A 291 22.59 -2.36 -14.05
CA LEU A 291 21.13 -2.48 -14.22
C LEU A 291 20.74 -3.56 -15.21
N LYS A 292 21.47 -3.67 -16.34
CA LYS A 292 21.25 -4.73 -17.33
C LYS A 292 21.60 -6.13 -16.80
N GLU A 293 22.71 -6.25 -16.06
CA GLU A 293 23.09 -7.51 -15.39
C GLU A 293 22.03 -7.94 -14.37
N ASP A 294 21.56 -7.01 -13.56
CA ASP A 294 20.52 -7.26 -12.55
C ASP A 294 19.17 -7.61 -13.21
N ALA A 295 18.83 -6.99 -14.36
CA ALA A 295 17.65 -7.31 -15.14
C ALA A 295 17.72 -8.74 -15.72
N ALA A 296 18.87 -9.09 -16.33
CA ALA A 296 19.08 -10.44 -16.87
C ALA A 296 19.02 -11.52 -15.77
N LEU A 297 19.61 -11.23 -14.60
CA LEU A 297 19.54 -12.12 -13.44
C LEU A 297 18.09 -12.27 -12.92
N ALA A 298 17.35 -11.18 -12.87
CA ALA A 298 15.95 -11.19 -12.45
C ALA A 298 15.06 -11.98 -13.42
N LEU A 299 15.27 -11.81 -14.73
CA LEU A 299 14.59 -12.58 -15.79
C LEU A 299 14.90 -14.09 -15.67
N ALA A 300 16.17 -14.45 -15.50
CA ALA A 300 16.59 -15.85 -15.37
C ALA A 300 16.01 -16.53 -14.12
N ARG A 301 15.81 -15.78 -13.03
CA ARG A 301 15.25 -16.30 -11.78
C ARG A 301 13.71 -16.29 -11.74
N GLY A 302 13.07 -15.42 -12.52
CA GLY A 302 11.61 -15.27 -12.55
C GLY A 302 10.98 -14.90 -11.19
N GLY A 303 9.67 -15.04 -11.08
CA GLY A 303 8.89 -14.90 -9.85
C GLY A 303 9.26 -13.67 -9.03
N SER A 304 9.43 -13.84 -7.72
CA SER A 304 9.71 -12.74 -6.77
C SER A 304 10.99 -11.94 -7.08
N ALA A 305 11.98 -12.54 -7.74
CA ALA A 305 13.19 -11.83 -8.13
C ALA A 305 12.89 -10.82 -9.25
N LEU A 306 12.07 -11.21 -10.22
CA LEU A 306 11.63 -10.37 -11.32
C LEU A 306 10.71 -9.24 -10.80
N SER A 307 9.71 -9.55 -10.00
CA SER A 307 8.80 -8.55 -9.43
C SER A 307 9.53 -7.55 -8.55
N ARG A 308 10.48 -8.00 -7.73
CA ARG A 308 11.31 -7.11 -6.93
C ARG A 308 12.19 -6.18 -7.78
N PHE A 309 12.76 -6.69 -8.87
CA PHE A 309 13.53 -5.87 -9.80
C PHE A 309 12.64 -4.80 -10.47
N ARG A 310 11.46 -5.21 -10.95
CA ARG A 310 10.47 -4.29 -11.53
C ARG A 310 10.05 -3.20 -10.55
N LEU A 311 9.71 -3.57 -9.33
CA LEU A 311 9.28 -2.64 -8.28
C LEU A 311 10.40 -1.67 -7.88
N LEU A 312 11.59 -2.19 -7.54
CA LEU A 312 12.65 -1.40 -6.92
C LEU A 312 13.58 -0.73 -7.93
N SER A 313 13.97 -1.42 -9.00
CA SER A 313 14.95 -0.94 -9.97
C SER A 313 14.29 -0.30 -11.20
N ARG A 314 13.14 -0.81 -11.65
CA ARG A 314 12.37 -0.19 -12.73
C ARG A 314 11.29 0.78 -12.25
N ASN A 315 11.10 0.91 -10.95
CA ASN A 315 10.10 1.82 -10.38
C ASN A 315 8.70 1.60 -10.95
N GLU A 316 8.34 0.34 -11.19
CA GLU A 316 7.02 -0.07 -11.68
C GLU A 316 6.11 -0.44 -10.51
N ARG A 317 4.82 -0.18 -10.64
CA ARG A 317 3.80 -0.60 -9.68
C ARG A 317 3.49 -2.07 -9.93
N VAL A 318 4.23 -2.93 -9.28
CA VAL A 318 4.09 -4.39 -9.37
C VAL A 318 3.95 -4.91 -7.96
N ALA A 319 2.90 -5.69 -7.71
CA ALA A 319 2.81 -6.45 -6.48
C ALA A 319 4.11 -7.24 -6.30
N GLU A 320 4.68 -7.24 -5.09
CA GLU A 320 5.78 -8.16 -4.80
C GLU A 320 5.25 -9.56 -5.07
N ASP A 321 5.73 -10.15 -6.15
CA ASP A 321 5.46 -11.53 -6.48
C ASP A 321 6.18 -12.37 -5.42
N ASN A 322 5.43 -12.79 -4.46
CA ASN A 322 5.93 -13.67 -3.43
C ASN A 322 6.03 -15.05 -4.05
N ARG A 323 7.19 -15.69 -3.95
CA ARG A 323 7.30 -17.15 -4.11
C ARG A 323 6.29 -17.89 -3.22
N ASP A 324 5.66 -17.17 -2.36
CA ASP A 324 4.61 -17.52 -1.42
C ASP A 324 3.20 -17.22 -1.95
N ALA A 325 2.98 -16.81 -3.21
CA ALA A 325 1.63 -16.74 -3.77
C ALA A 325 1.03 -18.14 -3.83
N LEU A 326 -0.26 -18.26 -3.49
CA LEU A 326 -0.97 -19.56 -3.60
C LEU A 326 -0.90 -20.08 -5.05
N LEU A 327 -1.16 -19.20 -6.02
CA LEU A 327 -1.00 -19.41 -7.46
C LEU A 327 -0.61 -18.08 -8.11
N ASP A 328 0.08 -18.13 -9.26
CA ASP A 328 0.16 -16.99 -10.16
C ASP A 328 -1.22 -16.72 -10.78
N LEU A 329 -1.55 -15.45 -10.98
CA LEU A 329 -2.86 -15.09 -11.55
C LEU A 329 -3.06 -15.69 -12.95
N ASN A 330 -2.00 -15.81 -13.76
CA ASN A 330 -2.10 -16.42 -15.08
C ASN A 330 -2.39 -17.92 -14.98
N GLU A 331 -1.86 -18.62 -13.96
CA GLU A 331 -2.17 -20.03 -13.70
C GLU A 331 -3.66 -20.20 -13.31
N TRP A 332 -4.18 -19.26 -12.52
CA TRP A 332 -5.60 -19.24 -12.20
C TRP A 332 -6.49 -18.97 -13.40
N LEU A 333 -6.14 -17.97 -14.23
CA LEU A 333 -6.92 -17.63 -15.44
C LEU A 333 -7.04 -18.78 -16.43
N GLN A 334 -6.11 -19.74 -16.43
CA GLN A 334 -6.21 -20.97 -17.24
C GLN A 334 -7.30 -21.93 -16.76
N CYS A 335 -7.77 -21.81 -15.50
CA CYS A 335 -8.88 -22.59 -14.98
C CYS A 335 -10.24 -22.00 -15.37
N GLU A 336 -10.28 -20.75 -15.81
CA GLU A 336 -11.52 -20.07 -16.16
C GLU A 336 -12.01 -20.47 -17.54
N THR A 337 -13.30 -20.78 -17.66
CA THR A 337 -13.93 -21.20 -18.90
C THR A 337 -15.38 -20.71 -18.97
N ASP A 338 -15.82 -20.34 -20.18
CA ASP A 338 -17.21 -20.02 -20.48
C ASP A 338 -18.07 -21.30 -20.60
N ASP A 339 -17.45 -22.44 -20.95
CA ASP A 339 -18.11 -23.75 -21.06
C ASP A 339 -17.83 -24.59 -19.81
N LEU A 340 -18.55 -24.29 -18.74
CA LEU A 340 -18.42 -25.01 -17.49
C LEU A 340 -18.96 -26.44 -17.61
N PRO A 341 -18.18 -27.46 -17.18
CA PRO A 341 -18.67 -28.82 -17.13
C PRO A 341 -19.90 -28.94 -16.22
N PRO A 342 -20.77 -29.93 -16.43
CA PRO A 342 -21.98 -30.12 -15.62
C PRO A 342 -21.62 -30.46 -14.16
N ARG A 343 -22.53 -30.15 -13.23
CA ARG A 343 -22.51 -30.69 -11.86
C ARG A 343 -22.78 -32.17 -11.93
N GLN A 344 -21.79 -33.01 -11.74
CA GLN A 344 -21.90 -34.45 -11.84
C GLN A 344 -21.15 -35.14 -10.71
N GLY A 345 -21.78 -36.24 -10.17
CA GLY A 345 -21.22 -36.98 -9.06
C GLY A 345 -21.48 -36.34 -7.69
N GLN A 346 -20.60 -36.61 -6.76
CA GLN A 346 -20.69 -36.06 -5.41
C GLN A 346 -20.05 -34.70 -5.32
N VAL A 347 -20.58 -33.82 -4.46
CA VAL A 347 -20.00 -32.50 -4.20
C VAL A 347 -19.21 -32.50 -2.90
N VAL A 348 -18.04 -31.82 -2.91
CA VAL A 348 -17.25 -31.49 -1.73
C VAL A 348 -17.43 -30.01 -1.44
N ILE A 349 -17.79 -29.67 -0.21
CA ILE A 349 -18.04 -28.29 0.23
C ILE A 349 -16.90 -27.83 1.14
N GLY A 350 -16.17 -26.78 0.78
CA GLY A 350 -15.19 -26.13 1.63
C GLY A 350 -15.77 -24.88 2.29
N LEU A 351 -15.63 -24.74 3.59
CA LEU A 351 -16.14 -23.61 4.37
C LEU A 351 -15.04 -22.84 5.07
N ASP A 352 -15.00 -21.53 4.90
CA ASP A 352 -14.23 -20.61 5.71
C ASP A 352 -15.18 -19.60 6.36
N GLN A 353 -15.51 -19.82 7.63
CA GLN A 353 -16.43 -18.97 8.38
C GLN A 353 -15.74 -17.73 8.90
N GLY A 354 -16.24 -16.56 8.51
CA GLY A 354 -15.79 -15.26 9.01
C GLY A 354 -16.21 -14.98 10.46
N GLN A 355 -15.50 -14.06 11.10
CA GLN A 355 -15.87 -13.43 12.37
C GLN A 355 -16.63 -12.11 12.12
N SER A 356 -16.76 -11.27 13.15
CA SER A 356 -17.56 -10.03 13.11
C SER A 356 -17.19 -9.03 11.98
N ALA A 357 -15.98 -9.06 11.45
CA ALA A 357 -15.55 -8.19 10.37
C ALA A 357 -15.07 -8.95 9.12
N SER A 358 -14.99 -10.29 9.16
CA SER A 358 -14.48 -11.12 8.09
C SER A 358 -15.59 -11.61 7.15
N MET A 359 -15.21 -11.99 5.94
CA MET A 359 -16.10 -12.66 5.00
C MET A 359 -16.34 -14.11 5.47
N SER A 360 -17.57 -14.61 5.34
CA SER A 360 -17.83 -16.05 5.35
C SER A 360 -17.86 -16.51 3.91
N ALA A 361 -17.06 -17.51 3.55
CA ALA A 361 -16.95 -18.00 2.18
C ALA A 361 -17.20 -19.50 2.09
N VAL A 362 -17.74 -19.91 0.94
CA VAL A 362 -17.99 -21.32 0.60
C VAL A 362 -17.51 -21.59 -0.81
N ALA A 363 -16.96 -22.79 -1.01
CA ALA A 363 -16.61 -23.31 -2.32
C ALA A 363 -17.18 -24.74 -2.47
N TYR A 364 -17.65 -25.06 -3.66
CA TYR A 364 -18.22 -26.36 -4.04
C TYR A 364 -17.38 -26.95 -5.15
N LEU A 365 -16.85 -28.14 -4.95
CA LEU A 365 -16.14 -28.88 -5.99
C LEU A 365 -16.92 -30.15 -6.34
N TRP A 366 -17.12 -30.38 -7.61
CA TRP A 366 -17.54 -31.69 -8.17
C TRP A 366 -16.28 -32.37 -8.72
N PRO A 367 -15.66 -33.30 -7.95
CA PRO A 367 -14.38 -33.90 -8.33
C PRO A 367 -14.40 -34.65 -9.65
N ASP A 368 -15.56 -35.25 -10.02
CA ASP A 368 -15.71 -36.03 -11.27
C ASP A 368 -15.57 -35.17 -12.53
N THR A 369 -15.91 -33.89 -12.45
CA THR A 369 -15.84 -32.94 -13.58
C THR A 369 -14.84 -31.81 -13.37
N GLY A 370 -14.32 -31.64 -12.15
CA GLY A 370 -13.43 -30.54 -11.81
C GLY A 370 -14.12 -29.18 -11.70
N ARG A 371 -15.45 -29.14 -11.78
CA ARG A 371 -16.22 -27.90 -11.65
C ARG A 371 -16.09 -27.32 -10.24
N LEU A 372 -15.71 -26.05 -10.13
CA LEU A 372 -15.66 -25.29 -8.90
C LEU A 372 -16.62 -24.10 -8.95
N GLU A 373 -17.40 -23.93 -7.92
CA GLU A 373 -18.24 -22.76 -7.69
C GLU A 373 -17.93 -22.17 -6.31
N ALA A 374 -18.06 -20.86 -6.13
CA ALA A 374 -17.86 -20.21 -4.84
C ALA A 374 -18.71 -18.95 -4.70
N TRP A 375 -19.04 -18.60 -3.47
CA TRP A 375 -19.61 -17.32 -3.11
C TRP A 375 -19.23 -16.93 -1.69
N GLY A 376 -19.32 -15.63 -1.40
CA GLY A 376 -19.02 -15.06 -0.09
C GLY A 376 -20.25 -14.40 0.55
N ALA A 377 -20.15 -14.09 1.84
CA ALA A 377 -21.14 -13.32 2.57
C ALA A 377 -20.50 -12.35 3.56
N PHE A 378 -21.08 -11.16 3.66
CA PHE A 378 -20.82 -10.19 4.72
C PHE A 378 -22.09 -9.85 5.49
N GLY A 379 -21.94 -9.31 6.69
CA GLY A 379 -23.00 -8.55 7.34
C GLY A 379 -23.29 -7.25 6.59
N THR A 380 -24.47 -6.68 6.79
CA THR A 380 -24.88 -5.42 6.15
C THR A 380 -24.17 -4.19 6.75
N VAL A 381 -23.55 -4.32 7.92
CA VAL A 381 -22.83 -3.25 8.65
C VAL A 381 -21.39 -3.69 8.93
N PRO A 382 -20.40 -2.89 8.57
CA PRO A 382 -20.43 -1.68 7.74
C PRO A 382 -20.82 -1.97 6.28
N THR A 383 -21.13 -0.93 5.50
CA THR A 383 -21.49 -1.07 4.07
C THR A 383 -20.34 -1.67 3.25
N LEU A 384 -20.63 -2.17 2.04
CA LEU A 384 -19.60 -2.73 1.16
C LEU A 384 -18.55 -1.68 0.75
N GLU A 385 -18.97 -0.44 0.53
CA GLU A 385 -18.08 0.67 0.22
C GLU A 385 -17.11 0.95 1.38
N ALA A 386 -17.64 1.02 2.62
CA ALA A 386 -16.80 1.24 3.79
C ALA A 386 -15.83 0.07 4.04
N ARG A 387 -16.26 -1.17 3.78
CA ARG A 387 -15.37 -2.35 3.84
C ARG A 387 -14.29 -2.29 2.77
N GLY A 388 -14.67 -1.93 1.55
CA GLY A 388 -13.73 -1.79 0.44
C GLY A 388 -12.65 -0.74 0.70
N GLN A 389 -13.00 0.36 1.39
CA GLN A 389 -12.04 1.37 1.83
C GLN A 389 -11.09 0.82 2.91
N VAL A 390 -11.62 0.14 3.93
CA VAL A 390 -10.82 -0.45 5.01
C VAL A 390 -9.86 -1.52 4.51
N ASP A 391 -10.33 -2.36 3.59
CA ASP A 391 -9.53 -3.44 3.01
C ASP A 391 -8.69 -2.96 1.79
N ALA A 392 -8.73 -1.65 1.44
CA ALA A 392 -8.01 -1.02 0.33
C ALA A 392 -8.30 -1.65 -1.05
N VAL A 393 -9.54 -2.10 -1.27
CA VAL A 393 -9.99 -2.72 -2.52
C VAL A 393 -11.05 -1.89 -3.28
N GLY A 394 -11.32 -0.66 -2.82
CA GLY A 394 -12.27 0.25 -3.46
C GLY A 394 -13.67 -0.35 -3.61
N ASP A 395 -14.24 -0.28 -4.82
CA ASP A 395 -15.61 -0.73 -5.09
C ASP A 395 -15.73 -2.23 -5.36
N LEU A 396 -14.66 -3.01 -5.19
CA LEU A 396 -14.62 -4.42 -5.59
C LEU A 396 -15.72 -5.26 -4.93
N TYR A 397 -15.98 -5.08 -3.63
CA TYR A 397 -17.05 -5.82 -2.94
C TYR A 397 -18.45 -5.46 -3.46
N THR A 398 -18.67 -4.21 -3.83
CA THR A 398 -19.92 -3.74 -4.46
C THR A 398 -20.11 -4.38 -5.83
N LEU A 399 -19.04 -4.52 -6.62
CA LEU A 399 -19.07 -5.22 -7.91
C LEU A 399 -19.34 -6.71 -7.75
N MET A 400 -18.67 -7.40 -6.81
CA MET A 400 -18.94 -8.81 -6.49
C MET A 400 -20.40 -9.02 -6.07
N HIS A 401 -20.96 -8.11 -5.29
CA HIS A 401 -22.37 -8.18 -4.88
C HIS A 401 -23.31 -8.01 -6.09
N LYS A 402 -23.07 -7.07 -6.98
CA LYS A 402 -23.83 -6.88 -8.23
C LYS A 402 -23.77 -8.11 -9.13
N ARG A 403 -22.63 -8.81 -9.16
CA ARG A 403 -22.45 -10.08 -9.90
C ARG A 403 -23.02 -11.31 -9.17
N LYS A 404 -23.62 -11.14 -7.98
CA LYS A 404 -24.18 -12.21 -7.14
C LYS A 404 -23.14 -13.19 -6.57
N GLU A 405 -21.87 -12.81 -6.60
CA GLU A 405 -20.77 -13.56 -6.00
C GLU A 405 -20.63 -13.30 -4.50
N LEU A 406 -21.25 -12.24 -4.00
CA LEU A 406 -21.23 -11.81 -2.60
C LEU A 406 -22.63 -11.52 -2.10
N ALA A 407 -23.02 -12.14 -0.99
CA ALA A 407 -24.30 -11.95 -0.33
C ALA A 407 -24.18 -11.00 0.89
N LEU A 408 -25.25 -10.28 1.20
CA LEU A 408 -25.40 -9.55 2.45
C LEU A 408 -26.40 -10.29 3.36
N MET A 409 -25.95 -10.64 4.58
CA MET A 409 -26.73 -11.46 5.51
C MET A 409 -26.54 -10.98 6.95
N GLY A 410 -27.63 -10.75 7.68
CA GLY A 410 -27.58 -10.23 9.05
C GLY A 410 -27.15 -8.77 9.14
N ALA A 411 -26.68 -8.34 10.31
CA ALA A 411 -26.24 -6.97 10.56
C ALA A 411 -24.69 -6.89 10.61
N LYS A 412 -24.10 -6.93 11.82
CA LYS A 412 -22.63 -6.86 11.99
C LYS A 412 -21.93 -8.19 11.71
N THR A 413 -22.64 -9.31 11.87
CA THR A 413 -22.14 -10.67 11.64
C THR A 413 -23.06 -11.42 10.69
N VAL A 414 -22.52 -12.39 9.97
CA VAL A 414 -23.29 -13.33 9.15
C VAL A 414 -23.93 -14.37 10.08
N PRO A 415 -25.27 -14.48 10.16
CA PRO A 415 -25.93 -15.46 11.03
C PRO A 415 -25.63 -16.89 10.58
N LEU A 416 -24.93 -17.67 11.40
CA LEU A 416 -24.37 -18.97 11.03
C LEU A 416 -25.44 -19.95 10.50
N ALA A 417 -26.52 -20.14 11.22
CA ALA A 417 -27.58 -21.07 10.81
C ALA A 417 -28.26 -20.66 9.47
N GLN A 418 -28.45 -19.37 9.26
CA GLN A 418 -29.00 -18.85 8.00
C GLN A 418 -27.99 -19.05 6.84
N TRP A 419 -26.72 -18.80 7.09
CA TRP A 419 -25.66 -19.00 6.10
C TRP A 419 -25.53 -20.49 5.74
N LEU A 420 -25.47 -21.39 6.72
CA LEU A 420 -25.38 -22.83 6.49
C LEU A 420 -26.59 -23.39 5.74
N ARG A 421 -27.82 -22.93 6.06
CA ARG A 421 -29.02 -23.32 5.27
C ARG A 421 -28.86 -22.89 3.80
N ARG A 422 -28.35 -21.69 3.53
CA ARG A 422 -28.13 -21.24 2.16
C ARG A 422 -27.02 -22.04 1.48
N VAL A 423 -25.95 -22.39 2.22
CA VAL A 423 -24.85 -23.22 1.71
C VAL A 423 -25.39 -24.58 1.27
N LEU A 424 -26.17 -25.28 2.12
CA LEU A 424 -26.71 -26.59 1.78
C LEU A 424 -27.84 -26.51 0.74
N GLY A 425 -28.65 -25.45 0.76
CA GLY A 425 -29.70 -25.23 -0.24
C GLY A 425 -29.14 -24.99 -1.66
N HIS A 426 -27.88 -24.56 -1.83
CA HIS A 426 -27.28 -24.42 -3.15
C HIS A 426 -27.05 -25.75 -3.87
N VAL A 427 -26.92 -26.84 -3.13
CA VAL A 427 -26.71 -28.22 -3.60
C VAL A 427 -27.83 -29.16 -3.13
N GLU A 428 -29.05 -28.63 -2.96
CA GLU A 428 -30.19 -29.39 -2.58
C GLU A 428 -30.47 -30.50 -3.61
N GLY A 429 -30.65 -31.73 -3.12
CA GLY A 429 -30.83 -32.93 -3.97
C GLY A 429 -29.53 -33.55 -4.46
N GLU A 430 -28.38 -32.96 -4.24
CA GLU A 430 -27.09 -33.52 -4.62
C GLU A 430 -26.47 -34.34 -3.46
N GLN A 431 -25.64 -35.33 -3.78
CA GLN A 431 -24.95 -36.13 -2.78
C GLN A 431 -23.70 -35.41 -2.31
N ILE A 432 -23.66 -35.04 -1.03
CA ILE A 432 -22.50 -34.38 -0.42
C ILE A 432 -21.49 -35.41 0.05
N ALA A 433 -20.29 -35.44 -0.53
CA ALA A 433 -19.20 -36.32 -0.14
C ALA A 433 -18.58 -35.93 1.19
N ALA A 434 -18.37 -34.64 1.40
CA ALA A 434 -17.84 -34.08 2.63
C ALA A 434 -18.10 -32.56 2.72
N ILE A 435 -18.22 -32.07 3.95
CA ILE A 435 -18.12 -30.65 4.30
C ILE A 435 -16.78 -30.47 5.02
N VAL A 436 -15.89 -29.65 4.47
CA VAL A 436 -14.52 -29.43 4.99
C VAL A 436 -14.43 -28.06 5.63
N CYS A 437 -14.04 -28.00 6.89
CA CYS A 437 -14.03 -26.79 7.70
C CYS A 437 -12.73 -26.65 8.48
N ASP A 438 -12.41 -25.39 8.84
CA ASP A 438 -11.31 -25.12 9.78
C ASP A 438 -11.63 -25.68 11.18
N ARG A 439 -10.70 -26.43 11.74
CA ARG A 439 -10.79 -27.02 13.08
C ARG A 439 -10.94 -25.97 14.18
N PHE A 440 -10.42 -24.78 13.99
CA PHE A 440 -10.53 -23.69 14.96
C PHE A 440 -12.01 -23.29 15.23
N LYS A 441 -12.90 -23.50 14.26
CA LYS A 441 -14.34 -23.20 14.34
C LYS A 441 -15.20 -24.44 14.60
N GLN A 442 -14.61 -25.54 15.03
CA GLN A 442 -15.28 -26.85 15.13
C GLN A 442 -16.56 -26.80 15.96
N SER A 443 -16.52 -26.25 17.18
CA SER A 443 -17.71 -26.24 18.06
C SER A 443 -18.85 -25.46 17.41
N GLU A 444 -18.58 -24.23 16.98
CA GLU A 444 -19.59 -23.33 16.43
C GLU A 444 -20.25 -23.89 15.17
N ILE A 445 -19.45 -24.43 14.23
CA ILE A 445 -19.97 -25.02 12.98
C ILE A 445 -20.68 -26.34 13.24
N SER A 446 -20.18 -27.18 14.17
CA SER A 446 -20.87 -28.45 14.53
C SER A 446 -22.27 -28.21 15.07
N ASP A 447 -22.40 -27.26 16.00
CA ASP A 447 -23.67 -26.89 16.58
C ASP A 447 -24.63 -26.35 15.51
N GLY A 448 -24.14 -25.43 14.66
CA GLY A 448 -24.92 -24.86 13.57
C GLY A 448 -25.36 -25.89 12.53
N LEU A 449 -24.53 -26.88 12.19
CA LEU A 449 -24.89 -27.99 11.29
C LEU A 449 -25.90 -28.95 11.92
N ALA A 450 -25.75 -29.21 13.22
CA ALA A 450 -26.72 -30.03 13.97
C ALA A 450 -28.10 -29.36 14.03
N ASP A 451 -28.15 -28.06 14.29
CA ASP A 451 -29.39 -27.27 14.37
C ASP A 451 -30.20 -27.28 13.05
N ILE A 452 -29.51 -27.41 11.93
CA ILE A 452 -30.16 -27.48 10.60
C ILE A 452 -30.38 -28.93 10.10
N GLY A 453 -30.06 -29.92 10.93
CA GLY A 453 -30.26 -31.33 10.64
C GLY A 453 -29.32 -31.90 9.58
N ASN A 454 -28.10 -31.39 9.46
CA ASN A 454 -27.11 -31.92 8.52
C ASN A 454 -26.74 -33.37 8.81
N ARG A 455 -26.67 -34.21 7.77
CA ARG A 455 -26.25 -35.63 7.83
C ARG A 455 -24.98 -35.90 7.00
N ALA A 456 -24.48 -34.91 6.26
CA ALA A 456 -23.28 -35.07 5.46
C ALA A 456 -22.04 -35.19 6.36
N PRO A 457 -21.02 -35.97 5.96
CA PRO A 457 -19.76 -36.07 6.70
C PRO A 457 -19.08 -34.73 6.83
N VAL A 458 -18.59 -34.40 8.02
CA VAL A 458 -17.80 -33.17 8.28
C VAL A 458 -16.35 -33.53 8.55
N ILE A 459 -15.42 -32.84 7.87
CA ILE A 459 -14.00 -33.05 7.98
C ILE A 459 -13.36 -31.76 8.53
N TRP A 460 -12.63 -31.90 9.64
CA TRP A 460 -11.96 -30.80 10.31
C TRP A 460 -10.49 -30.74 9.88
N ARG A 461 -10.08 -29.62 9.27
CA ARG A 461 -8.71 -29.38 8.82
C ARG A 461 -8.06 -28.27 9.62
N GLY A 462 -6.79 -28.39 9.93
CA GLY A 462 -6.02 -27.32 10.55
C GLY A 462 -5.41 -26.42 9.48
N MET A 463 -5.54 -25.08 9.65
CA MET A 463 -4.88 -24.12 8.76
C MET A 463 -3.38 -23.93 9.06
N GLY A 464 -2.81 -24.75 9.96
CA GLY A 464 -1.38 -24.77 10.28
C GLY A 464 -0.54 -25.55 9.28
N PHE A 465 0.77 -25.61 9.49
CA PHE A 465 1.71 -26.30 8.59
C PHE A 465 1.43 -27.79 8.38
N LYS A 466 0.90 -28.48 9.40
CA LYS A 466 0.67 -29.93 9.35
C LYS A 466 -0.36 -30.33 8.29
N ASP A 467 -1.53 -29.69 8.30
CA ASP A 467 -2.61 -29.99 7.36
C ASP A 467 -2.54 -29.08 6.14
N GLY A 468 -2.24 -27.79 6.35
CA GLY A 468 -2.20 -26.78 5.29
C GLY A 468 -1.16 -27.03 4.22
N SER A 469 -0.01 -27.64 4.56
CA SER A 469 1.03 -27.96 3.58
C SER A 469 0.52 -28.96 2.53
N GLU A 470 -0.14 -30.03 2.98
CA GLU A 470 -0.74 -31.00 2.06
C GLU A 470 -1.88 -30.41 1.24
N ASP A 471 -2.70 -29.56 1.85
CA ASP A 471 -3.87 -28.98 1.19
C ASP A 471 -3.46 -27.99 0.09
N VAL A 472 -2.46 -27.13 0.36
CA VAL A 472 -1.88 -26.23 -0.62
C VAL A 472 -1.26 -27.00 -1.78
N GLU A 473 -0.48 -28.05 -1.50
CA GLU A 473 0.19 -28.87 -2.52
C GLU A 473 -0.83 -29.61 -3.40
N ARG A 474 -1.89 -30.20 -2.80
CA ARG A 474 -2.96 -30.86 -3.57
C ARG A 474 -3.74 -29.89 -4.43
N PHE A 475 -4.03 -28.69 -3.89
CA PHE A 475 -4.71 -27.63 -4.64
C PHE A 475 -3.90 -27.22 -5.86
N ARG A 476 -2.60 -26.88 -5.67
CA ARG A 476 -1.70 -26.48 -6.76
C ARG A 476 -1.61 -27.58 -7.84
N ARG A 477 -1.42 -28.83 -7.42
CA ARG A 477 -1.33 -29.95 -8.35
C ARG A 477 -2.62 -30.12 -9.15
N TYR A 478 -3.79 -29.99 -8.52
CA TYR A 478 -5.09 -30.09 -9.18
C TYR A 478 -5.28 -29.01 -10.26
N VAL A 479 -4.79 -27.79 -9.99
CA VAL A 479 -4.77 -26.69 -10.95
C VAL A 479 -3.77 -26.96 -12.07
N PHE A 480 -2.52 -27.31 -11.75
CA PHE A 480 -1.46 -27.56 -12.75
C PHE A 480 -1.75 -28.75 -13.66
N ASP A 481 -2.45 -29.74 -13.18
CA ASP A 481 -2.94 -30.87 -13.97
C ASP A 481 -4.10 -30.47 -14.92
N GLY A 482 -4.54 -29.22 -14.93
CA GLY A 482 -5.67 -28.73 -15.75
C GLY A 482 -7.01 -29.36 -15.38
N LYS A 483 -7.18 -29.81 -14.14
CA LYS A 483 -8.40 -30.50 -13.67
C LYS A 483 -9.45 -29.56 -13.11
N LEU A 484 -9.13 -28.29 -12.85
CA LEU A 484 -10.03 -27.32 -12.26
C LEU A 484 -10.71 -26.47 -13.35
N HIS A 485 -12.04 -26.33 -13.25
CA HIS A 485 -12.85 -25.53 -14.16
C HIS A 485 -13.75 -24.59 -13.38
N VAL A 486 -13.64 -23.28 -13.65
CA VAL A 486 -14.43 -22.25 -12.97
C VAL A 486 -15.00 -21.25 -13.97
N ALA A 487 -16.18 -20.70 -13.70
CA ALA A 487 -16.66 -19.52 -14.43
C ALA A 487 -15.85 -18.29 -14.01
N GLU A 488 -15.79 -17.28 -14.86
CA GLU A 488 -15.20 -16.00 -14.49
C GLU A 488 -15.80 -15.48 -13.17
N SER A 489 -14.96 -15.28 -12.15
CA SER A 489 -15.39 -14.82 -10.83
C SER A 489 -14.42 -13.78 -10.27
N LEU A 490 -14.93 -12.56 -10.01
CA LEU A 490 -14.15 -11.50 -9.35
C LEU A 490 -13.74 -11.90 -7.94
N LEU A 491 -14.64 -12.63 -7.24
CA LEU A 491 -14.37 -13.09 -5.88
C LEU A 491 -13.17 -14.06 -5.85
N LEU A 492 -13.18 -15.07 -6.73
CA LEU A 492 -12.09 -16.06 -6.78
C LEU A 492 -10.81 -15.45 -7.36
N ARG A 493 -10.88 -14.66 -8.43
CA ARG A 493 -9.69 -13.96 -8.97
C ARG A 493 -8.99 -13.12 -7.91
N HIS A 494 -9.76 -12.32 -7.17
CA HIS A 494 -9.20 -11.50 -6.10
C HIS A 494 -8.64 -12.36 -4.97
N ALA A 495 -9.43 -13.30 -4.45
CA ALA A 495 -9.02 -14.11 -3.32
C ALA A 495 -7.78 -14.97 -3.60
N ILE A 496 -7.68 -15.58 -4.78
CA ILE A 496 -6.52 -16.37 -5.21
C ILE A 496 -5.30 -15.48 -5.47
N GLY A 497 -5.48 -14.36 -6.17
CA GLY A 497 -4.39 -13.43 -6.47
C GLY A 497 -3.76 -12.80 -5.22
N GLU A 498 -4.56 -12.62 -4.16
CA GLU A 498 -4.09 -12.05 -2.89
C GLU A 498 -3.66 -13.12 -1.86
N ALA A 499 -3.93 -14.40 -2.12
CA ALA A 499 -3.60 -15.47 -1.19
C ALA A 499 -2.08 -15.73 -1.16
N ALA A 500 -1.47 -15.42 -0.02
CA ALA A 500 -0.06 -15.71 0.23
C ALA A 500 0.11 -17.01 1.01
N VAL A 501 1.19 -17.75 0.69
CA VAL A 501 1.61 -18.97 1.37
C VAL A 501 2.91 -18.68 2.11
N PHE A 502 2.96 -18.99 3.39
CA PHE A 502 4.19 -18.94 4.16
C PHE A 502 4.85 -20.32 4.15
N ILE A 503 6.13 -20.37 3.79
CA ILE A 503 6.93 -21.59 3.76
C ILE A 503 7.91 -21.52 4.94
N ASP A 504 7.90 -22.55 5.79
CA ASP A 504 8.85 -22.66 6.89
C ASP A 504 10.24 -23.17 6.41
N PRO A 505 11.29 -23.14 7.24
CA PRO A 505 12.61 -23.63 6.86
C PRO A 505 12.65 -25.12 6.49
N ALA A 506 11.67 -25.92 6.92
CA ALA A 506 11.54 -27.33 6.57
C ALA A 506 10.79 -27.57 5.24
N GLY A 507 10.31 -26.50 4.59
CA GLY A 507 9.58 -26.55 3.32
C GLY A 507 8.08 -26.74 3.48
N ASN A 508 7.52 -26.74 4.70
CA ASN A 508 6.08 -26.82 4.90
C ASN A 508 5.42 -25.48 4.62
N SER A 509 4.23 -25.54 4.01
CA SER A 509 3.51 -24.35 3.59
C SER A 509 2.17 -24.19 4.32
N LYS A 510 1.71 -22.94 4.48
CA LYS A 510 0.36 -22.61 4.97
C LYS A 510 -0.11 -21.28 4.41
N ILE A 511 -1.42 -21.15 4.20
CA ILE A 511 -2.03 -19.87 3.78
C ILE A 511 -1.99 -18.87 4.94
N VAL A 512 -1.63 -17.60 4.65
CA VAL A 512 -1.48 -16.53 5.65
C VAL A 512 -2.45 -15.39 5.33
N LYS A 513 -3.45 -15.18 6.19
CA LYS A 513 -4.48 -14.14 6.03
C LYS A 513 -3.97 -12.70 6.31
N GLY A 514 -2.88 -12.52 7.02
CA GLY A 514 -2.41 -11.21 7.51
C GLY A 514 -1.56 -10.37 6.54
N ARG A 515 -1.30 -10.86 5.31
CA ARG A 515 -0.48 -10.17 4.30
C ARG A 515 -1.25 -9.75 3.05
N SER A 516 -2.53 -10.10 2.98
CA SER A 516 -3.39 -9.85 1.82
C SER A 516 -4.05 -8.48 1.90
N MET A 517 -4.20 -7.79 0.78
CA MET A 517 -5.12 -6.67 0.65
C MET A 517 -6.51 -7.25 0.31
N GLY A 518 -7.52 -6.93 1.14
CA GLY A 518 -8.85 -7.55 1.01
C GLY A 518 -8.93 -8.95 1.62
N ARG A 519 -9.99 -9.67 1.25
CA ARG A 519 -10.36 -10.96 1.88
C ARG A 519 -10.02 -12.13 0.99
N ILE A 520 -9.32 -13.11 1.56
CA ILE A 520 -8.93 -14.37 0.88
C ILE A 520 -9.75 -15.59 1.35
N ASP A 521 -10.83 -15.35 2.09
CA ASP A 521 -11.65 -16.43 2.66
C ASP A 521 -12.19 -17.37 1.57
N ALA A 522 -12.53 -16.84 0.37
CA ALA A 522 -12.96 -17.68 -0.76
C ALA A 522 -11.82 -18.59 -1.29
N ALA A 523 -10.57 -18.13 -1.27
CA ALA A 523 -9.42 -18.96 -1.62
C ALA A 523 -9.21 -20.07 -0.58
N CYS A 524 -9.33 -19.76 0.72
CA CYS A 524 -9.26 -20.77 1.78
C CYS A 524 -10.34 -21.84 1.62
N ALA A 525 -11.58 -21.43 1.35
CA ALA A 525 -12.69 -22.36 1.09
C ALA A 525 -12.43 -23.23 -0.16
N ALA A 526 -11.93 -22.63 -1.24
CA ALA A 526 -11.58 -23.35 -2.47
C ALA A 526 -10.46 -24.39 -2.24
N VAL A 527 -9.40 -24.01 -1.50
CA VAL A 527 -8.32 -24.95 -1.16
C VAL A 527 -8.83 -26.14 -0.36
N LEU A 528 -9.70 -25.90 0.65
CA LEU A 528 -10.30 -26.98 1.43
C LEU A 528 -11.14 -27.94 0.57
N ALA A 529 -11.99 -27.40 -0.32
CA ALA A 529 -12.82 -28.20 -1.21
C ALA A 529 -11.98 -29.01 -2.20
N VAL A 530 -11.02 -28.38 -2.87
CA VAL A 530 -10.21 -29.01 -3.92
C VAL A 530 -9.23 -30.04 -3.34
N ALA A 531 -8.59 -29.72 -2.20
CA ALA A 531 -7.68 -30.67 -1.55
C ALA A 531 -8.37 -31.95 -1.11
N GLU A 532 -9.59 -31.85 -0.54
CA GLU A 532 -10.35 -33.02 -0.16
C GLU A 532 -10.91 -33.77 -1.37
N GLY A 533 -11.40 -33.07 -2.40
CA GLY A 533 -11.83 -33.69 -3.65
C GLY A 533 -10.71 -34.48 -4.31
N ALA A 534 -9.50 -33.90 -4.40
CA ALA A 534 -8.32 -34.60 -4.91
C ALA A 534 -7.97 -35.84 -4.05
N ARG A 535 -8.14 -35.76 -2.72
CA ARG A 535 -7.91 -36.88 -1.81
C ARG A 535 -8.92 -38.01 -2.04
N ILE A 536 -10.18 -37.67 -2.26
CA ILE A 536 -11.25 -38.65 -2.57
C ILE A 536 -10.92 -39.36 -3.89
N MET A 537 -10.56 -38.63 -4.93
CA MET A 537 -10.24 -39.20 -6.24
C MET A 537 -8.97 -40.06 -6.22
N SER A 538 -8.05 -39.83 -5.29
CA SER A 538 -6.80 -40.61 -5.17
C SER A 538 -6.99 -41.94 -4.38
N ARG A 539 -8.14 -42.16 -3.73
CA ARG A 539 -8.42 -43.41 -3.02
C ARG A 539 -8.62 -44.53 -4.02
N PRO A 540 -7.93 -45.69 -3.87
CA PRO A 540 -8.21 -46.84 -4.72
C PRO A 540 -9.67 -47.29 -4.51
N ALA A 541 -10.36 -47.54 -5.60
CA ALA A 541 -11.72 -48.10 -5.55
C ALA A 541 -11.69 -49.38 -4.70
N HIS A 542 -12.48 -49.38 -3.64
CA HIS A 542 -12.59 -50.56 -2.81
C HIS A 542 -13.24 -51.68 -3.67
N LYS A 543 -12.41 -52.58 -4.21
CA LYS A 543 -12.91 -53.81 -4.79
C LYS A 543 -13.55 -54.61 -3.62
N GLY A 544 -14.87 -54.56 -3.53
CA GLY A 544 -15.63 -55.32 -2.56
C GLY A 544 -15.25 -56.78 -2.64
N GLY A 545 -14.38 -57.23 -1.75
CA GLY A 545 -14.16 -58.66 -1.54
C GLY A 545 -15.42 -59.26 -0.92
N ARG A 546 -16.14 -60.11 -1.66
CA ARG A 546 -17.11 -61.02 -1.07
C ARG A 546 -16.35 -61.91 -0.07
N ILE A 547 -16.57 -61.72 1.22
CA ILE A 547 -16.18 -62.70 2.22
C ILE A 547 -17.15 -63.86 2.05
N ALA A 548 -16.69 -64.93 1.38
CA ALA A 548 -17.40 -66.19 1.39
C ALA A 548 -17.14 -66.85 2.77
N TRP A 549 -18.14 -66.94 3.57
CA TRP A 549 -18.12 -67.79 4.75
C TRP A 549 -18.28 -69.25 4.25
N GLY A 550 -17.24 -70.04 4.38
CA GLY A 550 -17.27 -71.49 4.27
C GLY A 550 -17.52 -72.13 5.62
#